data_0bad0cd0f5e83e971ad4fb8d80f3a295
#
_entry.id   0bad0cd0f5e83e971ad4fb8d80f3a295
#
_cell.length_a   1.000
_cell.length_b   1.000
_cell.length_c   1.000
_cell.angle_alpha   90.00
_cell.angle_beta   90.00
_cell.angle_gamma   90.00
#
_symmetry.space_group_name_H-M   'P 1'
#
loop_
_entity.id
_entity.type
_entity.pdbx_description
1 polymer ?
#
loop_
_entity_poly.entity_id
_entity_poly.type
_entity_poly.pdbx_seq_one_letter_code
_entity_poly.pdbx_strand_id
1 'polypeptide(L)'
;MTPVLEADPGEEVVLEPRDASDSQVKPHMTVDDMGGLDTKVAHPLTGPVYIKGAMPGDLLEIEYLDIVAQPRGWTRFRPGSGFLRDLFTEPYLVHWEMSDGWAISPQLPGVRIPDGSFMGTAGIAPSHAQMEEWTRREADLMARGGIVAPPDPEDAVPSGGAIANEGLRTIPPRENCGNVDIKQLTKGSKLFIPVNVEGALYSAGDGHFAQGDAECCITAIEMGATASVRFALHKGEAQRLGIKMPRFSHSGYFLPPEWAAPRNFIATMGMPIRDDGTQEGEDLTLAARNALVNMIALLQERGWTREQAYIICSVAVDLRISNAVDLPNVTVSAFLPEDIFQG
;
A
#
# COMPACT_ATOMS: atom_id res chain seq x y z
N MET A 1 -18.32 15.39 2.43
CA MET A 1 -18.56 14.52 3.62
C MET A 1 -18.52 15.38 4.87
N THR A 2 -19.33 15.05 5.87
CA THR A 2 -19.27 15.74 7.18
C THR A 2 -18.02 15.25 7.92
N PRO A 3 -17.16 16.15 8.42
CA PRO A 3 -16.00 15.74 9.19
C PRO A 3 -16.42 15.11 10.53
N VAL A 4 -15.68 14.12 10.98
CA VAL A 4 -15.87 13.48 12.30
C VAL A 4 -15.10 14.21 13.39
N LEU A 5 -14.10 15.00 13.01
CA LEU A 5 -13.23 15.78 13.88
C LEU A 5 -12.74 17.04 13.17
N GLU A 6 -12.54 18.11 13.91
CA GLU A 6 -11.81 19.30 13.46
C GLU A 6 -10.51 19.42 14.25
N ALA A 7 -9.42 19.74 13.58
CA ALA A 7 -8.11 19.92 14.18
C ALA A 7 -7.46 21.26 13.80
N ASP A 8 -6.79 21.88 14.74
CA ASP A 8 -5.93 23.02 14.49
C ASP A 8 -4.56 22.53 13.93
N PRO A 9 -3.92 23.26 13.01
CA PRO A 9 -2.54 22.99 12.63
C PRO A 9 -1.61 22.97 13.85
N GLY A 10 -0.78 21.92 13.99
CA GLY A 10 0.10 21.69 15.14
C GLY A 10 -0.51 20.80 16.22
N GLU A 11 -1.80 20.56 16.20
CA GLU A 11 -2.49 19.63 17.11
C GLU A 11 -2.18 18.18 16.76
N GLU A 12 -2.05 17.32 17.78
CA GLU A 12 -1.93 15.88 17.60
C GLU A 12 -3.31 15.24 17.51
N VAL A 13 -3.50 14.44 16.47
CA VAL A 13 -4.73 13.68 16.23
C VAL A 13 -4.41 12.20 16.23
N VAL A 14 -5.20 11.44 16.99
CA VAL A 14 -5.10 9.98 17.07
C VAL A 14 -6.23 9.35 16.29
N LEU A 15 -5.89 8.45 15.38
CA LEU A 15 -6.81 7.67 14.55
C LEU A 15 -6.65 6.18 14.86
N GLU A 16 -7.75 5.45 14.92
CA GLU A 16 -7.77 4.00 15.14
C GLU A 16 -8.39 3.29 13.92
N PRO A 17 -7.65 3.15 12.81
CA PRO A 17 -8.13 2.45 11.63
C PRO A 17 -8.18 0.94 11.84
N ARG A 18 -9.15 0.32 11.18
CA ARG A 18 -9.23 -1.13 11.01
C ARG A 18 -8.31 -1.58 9.87
N ASP A 19 -8.09 -2.89 9.77
CA ASP A 19 -7.37 -3.47 8.63
C ASP A 19 -8.15 -3.33 7.31
N ALA A 20 -7.49 -3.59 6.19
CA ALA A 20 -8.03 -3.48 4.83
C ALA A 20 -9.36 -4.23 4.61
N SER A 21 -9.64 -5.27 5.39
CA SER A 21 -10.83 -6.10 5.27
C SER A 21 -11.98 -5.70 6.20
N ASP A 22 -11.92 -4.55 6.84
CA ASP A 22 -12.87 -4.12 7.89
C ASP A 22 -12.92 -5.11 9.07
N SER A 23 -11.78 -5.67 9.43
CA SER A 23 -11.62 -6.67 10.50
C SER A 23 -12.43 -7.96 10.27
N GLN A 24 -12.71 -8.31 9.03
CA GLN A 24 -13.42 -9.55 8.71
C GLN A 24 -12.54 -10.79 8.88
N VAL A 25 -11.23 -10.69 8.63
CA VAL A 25 -10.32 -11.83 8.77
C VAL A 25 -10.09 -12.13 10.24
N LYS A 26 -10.63 -13.25 10.73
CA LYS A 26 -10.53 -13.67 12.12
C LYS A 26 -9.39 -14.68 12.31
N PRO A 27 -8.80 -14.76 13.52
CA PRO A 27 -7.63 -15.63 13.78
C PRO A 27 -7.84 -17.13 13.52
N HIS A 28 -9.09 -17.56 13.53
CA HIS A 28 -9.45 -18.98 13.29
C HIS A 28 -9.79 -19.30 11.84
N MET A 29 -9.88 -18.27 10.99
CA MET A 29 -10.19 -18.46 9.57
C MET A 29 -9.08 -19.18 8.83
N THR A 30 -9.48 -19.98 7.87
CA THR A 30 -8.61 -20.70 6.95
C THR A 30 -8.81 -20.17 5.53
N VAL A 31 -8.08 -20.71 4.58
CA VAL A 31 -8.25 -20.37 3.16
C VAL A 31 -9.67 -20.68 2.65
N ASP A 32 -10.33 -21.69 3.21
CA ASP A 32 -11.69 -22.09 2.82
C ASP A 32 -12.74 -21.04 3.19
N ASP A 33 -12.48 -20.25 4.22
CA ASP A 33 -13.37 -19.19 4.69
C ASP A 33 -13.29 -17.91 3.83
N MET A 34 -12.26 -17.77 3.00
CA MET A 34 -11.99 -16.53 2.24
C MET A 34 -13.09 -16.18 1.22
N GLY A 35 -13.80 -17.19 0.72
CA GLY A 35 -14.93 -16.98 -0.21
C GLY A 35 -16.12 -16.24 0.40
N GLY A 36 -16.23 -16.21 1.74
CA GLY A 36 -17.27 -15.51 2.48
C GLY A 36 -16.96 -14.05 2.82
N LEU A 37 -15.77 -13.56 2.52
CA LEU A 37 -15.37 -12.19 2.83
C LEU A 37 -15.99 -11.19 1.85
N ASP A 38 -16.60 -10.14 2.37
CA ASP A 38 -17.06 -9.02 1.58
C ASP A 38 -15.86 -8.13 1.18
N THR A 39 -15.48 -8.20 -0.08
CA THR A 39 -14.35 -7.42 -0.62
C THR A 39 -14.73 -5.99 -1.02
N LYS A 40 -16.02 -5.63 -0.94
CA LYS A 40 -16.52 -4.32 -1.30
C LYS A 40 -16.23 -3.26 -0.24
N VAL A 41 -16.00 -3.69 1.01
CA VAL A 41 -15.65 -2.81 2.15
C VAL A 41 -14.21 -2.30 2.13
N ALA A 42 -13.36 -2.80 1.24
CA ALA A 42 -11.95 -2.39 1.18
C ALA A 42 -11.81 -1.01 0.50
N HIS A 43 -11.14 -0.03 1.12
CA HIS A 43 -10.60 -0.07 2.48
C HIS A 43 -11.47 0.81 3.38
N PRO A 44 -11.79 0.40 4.61
CA PRO A 44 -12.44 1.27 5.57
C PRO A 44 -11.47 2.36 6.02
N LEU A 45 -11.92 3.61 6.01
CA LEU A 45 -11.10 4.75 6.39
C LEU A 45 -11.62 5.39 7.68
N THR A 46 -10.71 5.76 8.58
CA THR A 46 -10.98 6.58 9.75
C THR A 46 -10.82 8.05 9.40
N GLY A 47 -11.86 8.85 9.64
CA GLY A 47 -11.95 10.24 9.23
C GLY A 47 -13.33 10.57 8.64
N PRO A 48 -13.48 11.70 7.92
CA PRO A 48 -12.42 12.67 7.63
C PRO A 48 -12.19 13.67 8.77
N VAL A 49 -10.95 14.11 8.91
CA VAL A 49 -10.54 15.19 9.81
C VAL A 49 -10.51 16.50 9.02
N TYR A 50 -11.24 17.50 9.50
CA TYR A 50 -11.20 18.87 8.95
C TYR A 50 -10.02 19.62 9.55
N ILE A 51 -9.09 20.06 8.73
CA ILE A 51 -7.94 20.87 9.16
C ILE A 51 -8.30 22.35 9.01
N LYS A 52 -8.43 23.04 10.13
CA LYS A 52 -8.84 24.46 10.17
C LYS A 52 -7.90 25.33 9.37
N GLY A 53 -8.48 26.15 8.51
CA GLY A 53 -7.73 27.08 7.65
C GLY A 53 -7.11 26.45 6.41
N ALA A 54 -7.23 25.15 6.16
CA ALA A 54 -6.78 24.55 4.92
C ALA A 54 -7.68 24.97 3.75
N MET A 55 -7.07 25.48 2.68
CA MET A 55 -7.76 25.97 1.49
C MET A 55 -7.14 25.40 0.22
N PRO A 56 -7.92 25.26 -0.88
CA PRO A 56 -7.37 24.86 -2.17
C PRO A 56 -6.14 25.70 -2.57
N GLY A 57 -5.08 25.00 -3.01
CA GLY A 57 -3.79 25.62 -3.34
C GLY A 57 -2.76 25.62 -2.22
N ASP A 58 -3.16 25.32 -0.98
CA ASP A 58 -2.22 25.03 0.11
C ASP A 58 -1.56 23.66 -0.09
N LEU A 59 -0.42 23.43 0.59
CA LEU A 59 0.18 22.13 0.74
C LEU A 59 -0.02 21.68 2.19
N LEU A 60 -0.73 20.57 2.38
CA LEU A 60 -0.90 19.94 3.69
C LEU A 60 0.29 19.05 3.98
N GLU A 61 0.94 19.24 5.11
CA GLU A 61 1.94 18.33 5.68
C GLU A 61 1.28 17.48 6.76
N ILE A 62 1.44 16.17 6.67
CA ILE A 62 1.04 15.18 7.67
C ILE A 62 2.32 14.56 8.23
N GLU A 63 2.62 14.78 9.50
CA GLU A 63 3.72 14.15 10.22
C GLU A 63 3.21 12.94 10.98
N TYR A 64 3.79 11.76 10.74
CA TYR A 64 3.48 10.53 11.48
C TYR A 64 4.30 10.50 12.78
N LEU A 65 3.65 10.81 13.91
CA LEU A 65 4.31 10.85 15.23
C LEU A 65 4.51 9.46 15.81
N ASP A 66 3.52 8.60 15.62
CA ASP A 66 3.58 7.19 16.03
C ASP A 66 2.58 6.34 15.24
N ILE A 67 2.90 5.07 15.05
CA ILE A 67 2.01 4.06 14.47
C ILE A 67 2.19 2.79 15.27
N VAL A 68 1.17 2.44 16.05
CA VAL A 68 1.19 1.29 16.96
C VAL A 68 0.37 0.17 16.35
N ALA A 69 1.04 -0.95 16.07
CA ALA A 69 0.43 -2.14 15.52
C ALA A 69 -0.52 -2.83 16.52
N GLN A 70 -1.61 -3.39 16.04
CA GLN A 70 -2.37 -4.39 16.77
C GLN A 70 -1.57 -5.71 16.82
N PRO A 71 -1.83 -6.59 17.83
CA PRO A 71 -0.99 -7.77 18.05
C PRO A 71 -1.18 -8.89 17.03
N ARG A 72 -2.06 -8.74 16.06
CA ARG A 72 -2.39 -9.74 15.05
C ARG A 72 -2.61 -9.10 13.69
N GLY A 73 -2.18 -9.83 12.66
CA GLY A 73 -2.37 -9.44 11.26
C GLY A 73 -2.51 -10.65 10.35
N TRP A 74 -2.65 -10.37 9.09
CA TRP A 74 -2.78 -11.40 8.07
C TRP A 74 -2.18 -10.92 6.73
N THR A 75 -1.80 -11.88 5.89
CA THR A 75 -1.41 -11.65 4.50
C THR A 75 -2.14 -12.67 3.63
N ARG A 76 -2.73 -12.25 2.53
CA ARG A 76 -3.46 -13.15 1.64
C ARG A 76 -3.37 -12.73 0.18
N PHE A 77 -3.58 -13.68 -0.69
CA PHE A 77 -3.95 -13.41 -2.07
C PHE A 77 -5.13 -14.28 -2.49
N ARG A 78 -5.79 -13.90 -3.56
CA ARG A 78 -6.94 -14.59 -4.12
C ARG A 78 -6.85 -14.65 -5.65
N PRO A 79 -7.58 -15.55 -6.29
CA PRO A 79 -7.63 -15.62 -7.75
C PRO A 79 -7.96 -14.26 -8.38
N GLY A 80 -7.23 -13.90 -9.42
CA GLY A 80 -7.41 -12.65 -10.17
C GLY A 80 -6.82 -11.40 -9.51
N SER A 81 -6.14 -11.53 -8.36
CA SER A 81 -5.51 -10.41 -7.64
C SER A 81 -3.98 -10.58 -7.54
N GLY A 82 -3.30 -9.46 -7.26
CA GLY A 82 -1.84 -9.42 -7.14
C GLY A 82 -1.11 -9.23 -8.47
N PHE A 83 0.17 -9.00 -8.39
CA PHE A 83 1.02 -8.72 -9.56
C PHE A 83 1.21 -9.97 -10.46
N LEU A 84 1.22 -11.17 -9.85
CA LEU A 84 1.34 -12.46 -10.53
C LEU A 84 0.00 -13.23 -10.59
N ARG A 85 -1.13 -12.52 -10.73
CA ARG A 85 -2.49 -13.07 -10.66
C ARG A 85 -2.82 -14.17 -11.66
N ASP A 86 -2.07 -14.25 -12.75
CA ASP A 86 -2.18 -15.30 -13.77
C ASP A 86 -1.42 -16.58 -13.39
N LEU A 87 -0.46 -16.48 -12.49
CA LEU A 87 0.33 -17.60 -11.98
C LEU A 87 -0.24 -18.17 -10.67
N PHE A 88 -0.91 -17.34 -9.87
CA PHE A 88 -1.47 -17.70 -8.57
C PHE A 88 -3.01 -17.69 -8.66
N THR A 89 -3.57 -18.82 -9.00
CA THR A 89 -5.01 -19.00 -9.28
C THR A 89 -5.80 -19.58 -8.11
N GLU A 90 -5.11 -20.06 -7.08
CA GLU A 90 -5.72 -20.55 -5.85
C GLU A 90 -5.48 -19.56 -4.71
N PRO A 91 -6.45 -19.38 -3.78
CA PRO A 91 -6.28 -18.46 -2.67
C PRO A 91 -5.26 -18.97 -1.64
N TYR A 92 -4.62 -18.07 -0.92
CA TYR A 92 -3.73 -18.40 0.19
C TYR A 92 -3.88 -17.38 1.31
N LEU A 93 -3.74 -17.80 2.58
CA LEU A 93 -3.89 -16.99 3.77
C LEU A 93 -2.82 -17.35 4.80
N VAL A 94 -2.15 -16.35 5.32
CA VAL A 94 -1.20 -16.45 6.43
C VAL A 94 -1.65 -15.53 7.55
N HIS A 95 -1.67 -16.05 8.78
CA HIS A 95 -1.87 -15.27 10.00
C HIS A 95 -0.54 -14.94 10.66
N TRP A 96 -0.46 -13.72 11.20
CA TRP A 96 0.71 -13.22 11.90
C TRP A 96 0.40 -12.86 13.34
N GLU A 97 1.36 -13.13 14.22
CA GLU A 97 1.39 -12.62 15.58
C GLU A 97 2.50 -11.58 15.68
N MET A 98 2.15 -10.38 16.17
CA MET A 98 3.07 -9.25 16.32
C MET A 98 3.37 -9.02 17.79
N SER A 99 4.64 -9.10 18.17
CA SER A 99 5.13 -8.79 19.52
C SER A 99 6.59 -8.36 19.47
N ASP A 100 6.98 -7.50 20.39
CA ASP A 100 8.37 -7.09 20.62
C ASP A 100 9.09 -6.59 19.34
N GLY A 101 8.34 -5.94 18.45
CA GLY A 101 8.86 -5.39 17.19
C GLY A 101 9.03 -6.41 16.06
N TRP A 102 8.39 -7.58 16.16
CA TRP A 102 8.47 -8.65 15.16
C TRP A 102 7.12 -9.25 14.86
N ALA A 103 6.91 -9.64 13.60
CA ALA A 103 5.81 -10.51 13.18
C ALA A 103 6.34 -11.90 12.88
N ILE A 104 5.65 -12.92 13.40
CA ILE A 104 5.93 -14.34 13.18
C ILE A 104 4.67 -15.09 12.78
N SER A 105 4.84 -16.20 12.07
CA SER A 105 3.73 -17.07 11.68
C SER A 105 4.11 -18.54 11.76
N PRO A 106 3.25 -19.40 12.35
CA PRO A 106 3.45 -20.86 12.31
C PRO A 106 3.43 -21.42 10.87
N GLN A 107 2.79 -20.71 9.94
CA GLN A 107 2.71 -21.09 8.52
C GLN A 107 4.00 -20.79 7.75
N LEU A 108 4.90 -19.97 8.32
CA LEU A 108 6.21 -19.61 7.76
C LEU A 108 7.30 -19.82 8.84
N PRO A 109 7.56 -21.07 9.23
CA PRO A 109 8.47 -21.35 10.34
C PRO A 109 9.89 -20.86 10.05
N GLY A 110 10.49 -20.16 11.03
CA GLY A 110 11.83 -19.58 10.90
C GLY A 110 11.87 -18.21 10.21
N VAL A 111 10.74 -17.70 9.72
CA VAL A 111 10.64 -16.32 9.21
C VAL A 111 10.19 -15.41 10.34
N ARG A 112 10.88 -14.29 10.51
CA ARG A 112 10.43 -13.17 11.35
C ARG A 112 10.60 -11.86 10.60
N ILE A 113 9.56 -11.05 10.63
CA ILE A 113 9.51 -9.79 9.90
C ILE A 113 9.60 -8.65 10.91
N PRO A 114 10.57 -7.73 10.78
CA PRO A 114 10.69 -6.60 11.71
C PRO A 114 9.58 -5.57 11.50
N ASP A 115 9.23 -4.87 12.58
CA ASP A 115 8.27 -3.78 12.57
C ASP A 115 8.74 -2.64 11.65
N GLY A 116 7.95 -2.34 10.69
CA GLY A 116 8.07 -1.20 9.78
C GLY A 116 6.69 -0.57 9.56
N SER A 117 5.89 -0.46 10.62
CA SER A 117 4.48 -0.07 10.57
C SER A 117 4.24 1.26 9.89
N PHE A 118 3.26 1.28 9.00
CA PHE A 118 2.81 2.48 8.29
C PHE A 118 1.32 2.38 7.91
N MET A 119 0.77 3.48 7.40
CA MET A 119 -0.60 3.49 6.86
C MET A 119 -0.54 3.34 5.34
N GLY A 120 -1.04 2.22 4.80
CA GLY A 120 -1.12 1.96 3.36
C GLY A 120 -2.00 2.99 2.66
N THR A 121 -3.14 3.31 3.28
CA THR A 121 -4.05 4.32 2.77
C THR A 121 -4.03 5.58 3.64
N ALA A 122 -3.62 6.72 3.04
CA ALA A 122 -3.66 8.03 3.65
C ALA A 122 -3.92 9.10 2.57
N GLY A 123 -4.93 9.94 2.76
CA GLY A 123 -5.27 10.91 1.72
C GLY A 123 -6.24 11.99 2.18
N ILE A 124 -6.51 12.90 1.29
CA ILE A 124 -7.45 14.01 1.50
C ILE A 124 -8.60 13.96 0.48
N ALA A 125 -9.69 14.66 0.76
CA ALA A 125 -10.82 14.67 -0.16
C ALA A 125 -10.45 15.35 -1.50
N PRO A 126 -10.84 14.74 -2.64
CA PRO A 126 -10.73 15.37 -3.95
C PRO A 126 -11.81 16.45 -4.14
N SER A 127 -11.58 17.36 -5.08
CA SER A 127 -12.63 18.22 -5.60
C SER A 127 -13.58 17.46 -6.54
N HIS A 128 -14.79 18.00 -6.76
CA HIS A 128 -15.72 17.43 -7.75
C HIS A 128 -15.10 17.33 -9.14
N ALA A 129 -14.38 18.34 -9.57
CA ALA A 129 -13.70 18.33 -10.87
C ALA A 129 -12.64 17.22 -10.99
N GLN A 130 -11.93 16.91 -9.91
CA GLN A 130 -11.00 15.78 -9.89
C GLN A 130 -11.75 14.43 -9.96
N MET A 131 -12.83 14.28 -9.22
CA MET A 131 -13.65 13.05 -9.26
C MET A 131 -14.21 12.79 -10.67
N GLU A 132 -14.74 13.82 -11.33
CA GLU A 132 -15.22 13.73 -12.72
C GLU A 132 -14.08 13.33 -13.67
N GLU A 133 -12.91 13.96 -13.56
CA GLU A 133 -11.74 13.67 -14.40
C GLU A 133 -11.23 12.24 -14.17
N TRP A 134 -11.13 11.80 -12.93
CA TRP A 134 -10.68 10.44 -12.61
C TRP A 134 -11.67 9.39 -13.07
N THR A 135 -12.97 9.60 -12.86
CA THR A 135 -14.02 8.70 -13.36
C THR A 135 -13.93 8.56 -14.89
N ARG A 136 -13.77 9.69 -15.61
CA ARG A 136 -13.65 9.68 -17.05
C ARG A 136 -12.41 8.93 -17.52
N ARG A 137 -11.21 9.24 -16.99
CA ARG A 137 -9.97 8.59 -17.43
C ARG A 137 -9.90 7.10 -17.08
N GLU A 138 -10.49 6.69 -15.95
CA GLU A 138 -10.59 5.27 -15.57
C GLU A 138 -11.59 4.52 -16.45
N ALA A 139 -12.72 5.12 -16.80
CA ALA A 139 -13.66 4.58 -17.77
C ALA A 139 -13.03 4.43 -19.18
N ASP A 140 -12.27 5.43 -19.64
CA ASP A 140 -11.53 5.37 -20.89
C ASP A 140 -10.48 4.24 -20.88
N LEU A 141 -9.81 4.03 -19.74
CA LEU A 141 -8.87 2.93 -19.58
C LEU A 141 -9.58 1.57 -19.65
N MET A 142 -10.70 1.43 -18.96
CA MET A 142 -11.52 0.20 -18.98
C MET A 142 -12.02 -0.10 -20.40
N ALA A 143 -12.46 0.91 -21.14
CA ALA A 143 -12.91 0.75 -22.53
C ALA A 143 -11.80 0.25 -23.46
N ARG A 144 -10.52 0.47 -23.11
CA ARG A 144 -9.36 -0.04 -23.85
C ARG A 144 -8.84 -1.38 -23.32
N GLY A 145 -9.59 -2.04 -22.41
CA GLY A 145 -9.22 -3.34 -21.83
C GLY A 145 -8.29 -3.25 -20.62
N GLY A 146 -8.06 -2.06 -20.06
CA GLY A 146 -7.33 -1.90 -18.82
C GLY A 146 -8.12 -2.38 -17.59
N ILE A 147 -7.41 -2.74 -16.53
CA ILE A 147 -8.01 -3.18 -15.27
C ILE A 147 -8.26 -1.94 -14.42
N VAL A 148 -9.50 -1.78 -13.97
CA VAL A 148 -9.94 -0.70 -13.07
C VAL A 148 -10.88 -1.24 -12.01
N ALA A 149 -11.02 -0.51 -10.91
CA ALA A 149 -12.02 -0.74 -9.87
C ALA A 149 -13.11 0.34 -9.98
N PRO A 150 -14.16 0.13 -10.77
CA PRO A 150 -15.20 1.14 -10.99
C PRO A 150 -15.93 1.48 -9.69
N PRO A 151 -16.48 2.70 -9.56
CA PRO A 151 -17.26 3.08 -8.40
C PRO A 151 -18.51 2.20 -8.28
N ASP A 152 -18.94 1.96 -7.04
CA ASP A 152 -20.17 1.23 -6.73
C ASP A 152 -20.95 2.01 -5.67
N PRO A 153 -21.96 2.79 -6.10
CA PRO A 153 -22.78 3.59 -5.19
C PRO A 153 -23.56 2.80 -4.14
N GLU A 154 -23.87 1.52 -4.40
CA GLU A 154 -24.64 0.68 -3.47
C GLU A 154 -23.81 0.33 -2.23
N ASP A 155 -22.47 0.23 -2.39
CA ASP A 155 -21.53 -0.08 -1.31
C ASP A 155 -20.82 1.15 -0.74
N ALA A 156 -21.23 2.36 -1.14
CA ALA A 156 -20.60 3.57 -0.66
C ALA A 156 -20.86 3.85 0.83
N VAL A 157 -19.86 4.38 1.52
CA VAL A 157 -19.99 4.88 2.89
C VAL A 157 -19.56 6.35 2.95
N PRO A 158 -20.44 7.28 3.34
CA PRO A 158 -21.85 7.09 3.73
C PRO A 158 -22.74 6.63 2.56
N SER A 159 -23.73 5.83 2.85
CA SER A 159 -24.65 5.30 1.84
C SER A 159 -25.66 6.36 1.37
N GLY A 160 -26.01 6.29 0.10
CA GLY A 160 -27.05 7.11 -0.51
C GLY A 160 -26.67 8.57 -0.79
N GLY A 161 -27.50 9.25 -1.59
CA GLY A 161 -27.33 10.66 -1.94
C GLY A 161 -26.18 10.94 -2.92
N ALA A 162 -25.86 12.23 -3.07
CA ALA A 162 -24.86 12.67 -4.04
C ALA A 162 -23.45 12.09 -3.75
N ILE A 163 -23.05 12.01 -2.48
CA ILE A 163 -21.71 11.53 -2.08
C ILE A 163 -21.51 10.08 -2.53
N ALA A 164 -22.50 9.21 -2.33
CA ALA A 164 -22.45 7.83 -2.77
C ALA A 164 -22.38 7.70 -4.30
N ASN A 165 -23.18 8.50 -5.01
CA ASN A 165 -23.25 8.48 -6.48
C ASN A 165 -21.99 9.03 -7.16
N GLU A 166 -21.28 9.95 -6.50
CA GLU A 166 -20.04 10.56 -7.00
C GLU A 166 -18.78 9.88 -6.45
N GLY A 167 -18.94 8.95 -5.49
CA GLY A 167 -17.83 8.28 -4.82
C GLY A 167 -16.99 7.43 -5.76
N LEU A 168 -15.71 7.29 -5.40
CA LEU A 168 -14.76 6.43 -6.09
C LEU A 168 -14.24 5.37 -5.12
N ARG A 169 -13.84 4.22 -5.65
CA ARG A 169 -13.15 3.20 -4.84
C ARG A 169 -11.84 3.75 -4.26
N THR A 170 -11.53 3.35 -3.04
CA THR A 170 -10.29 3.71 -2.34
C THR A 170 -9.08 2.91 -2.81
N ILE A 171 -9.30 1.76 -3.47
CA ILE A 171 -8.25 0.85 -3.94
C ILE A 171 -7.21 1.53 -4.84
N PRO A 172 -7.55 2.28 -5.92
CA PRO A 172 -6.52 2.95 -6.72
C PRO A 172 -5.99 4.21 -6.03
N PRO A 173 -4.67 4.39 -5.91
CA PRO A 173 -4.10 5.68 -5.52
C PRO A 173 -4.34 6.72 -6.61
N ARG A 174 -4.48 7.98 -6.19
CA ARG A 174 -4.68 9.11 -7.10
C ARG A 174 -3.90 10.35 -6.63
N GLU A 175 -4.10 11.49 -7.28
CA GLU A 175 -3.40 12.74 -6.99
C GLU A 175 -3.68 13.30 -5.59
N ASN A 176 -4.75 12.85 -4.94
CA ASN A 176 -5.07 13.15 -3.53
C ASN A 176 -4.41 12.18 -2.53
N CYS A 177 -3.47 11.37 -2.97
CA CYS A 177 -2.85 10.25 -2.26
C CYS A 177 -3.79 9.03 -2.17
N GLY A 178 -4.24 8.62 -1.02
CA GLY A 178 -5.10 7.45 -0.83
C GLY A 178 -4.28 6.18 -0.64
N ASN A 179 -4.59 5.13 -1.36
CA ASN A 179 -3.95 3.81 -1.23
C ASN A 179 -2.61 3.76 -1.98
N VAL A 180 -1.57 4.34 -1.38
CA VAL A 180 -0.26 4.49 -2.02
C VAL A 180 0.74 3.39 -1.65
N ASP A 181 0.51 2.68 -0.55
CA ASP A 181 1.32 1.55 -0.05
C ASP A 181 2.82 1.83 -0.06
N ILE A 182 3.18 3.03 0.43
CA ILE A 182 4.57 3.47 0.51
C ILE A 182 5.13 3.10 1.88
N LYS A 183 5.87 1.99 1.96
CA LYS A 183 6.41 1.47 3.23
C LYS A 183 7.33 2.42 3.99
N GLN A 184 7.84 3.47 3.34
CA GLN A 184 8.68 4.49 3.97
C GLN A 184 7.90 5.53 4.78
N LEU A 185 6.56 5.50 4.74
CA LEU A 185 5.69 6.39 5.51
C LEU A 185 5.52 5.93 6.98
N THR A 186 6.60 5.50 7.59
CA THR A 186 6.67 5.06 8.98
C THR A 186 6.70 6.23 9.96
N LYS A 187 6.72 5.95 11.25
CA LYS A 187 6.94 6.93 12.32
C LYS A 187 8.13 7.85 12.01
N GLY A 188 7.93 9.16 12.12
CA GLY A 188 8.91 10.21 11.84
C GLY A 188 8.94 10.68 10.38
N SER A 189 8.14 10.08 9.51
CA SER A 189 7.97 10.55 8.13
C SER A 189 6.99 11.70 8.03
N LYS A 190 7.06 12.41 6.90
CA LYS A 190 6.14 13.49 6.53
C LYS A 190 5.60 13.24 5.14
N LEU A 191 4.28 13.31 5.02
CA LEU A 191 3.56 13.23 3.75
C LEU A 191 3.02 14.62 3.40
N PHE A 192 3.19 15.06 2.15
CA PHE A 192 2.77 16.36 1.66
C PHE A 192 1.77 16.18 0.53
N ILE A 193 0.56 16.73 0.69
CA ILE A 193 -0.53 16.56 -0.28
C ILE A 193 -1.08 17.94 -0.67
N PRO A 194 -1.21 18.26 -1.99
CA PRO A 194 -1.86 19.50 -2.45
C PRO A 194 -3.34 19.52 -2.03
N VAL A 195 -3.76 20.57 -1.31
CA VAL A 195 -5.14 20.71 -0.85
C VAL A 195 -6.07 21.05 -2.01
N ASN A 196 -7.15 20.32 -2.14
CA ASN A 196 -8.11 20.44 -3.24
C ASN A 196 -9.47 21.01 -2.79
N VAL A 197 -9.82 20.86 -1.50
CA VAL A 197 -11.07 21.33 -0.91
C VAL A 197 -10.79 22.01 0.42
N GLU A 198 -11.69 22.91 0.84
CA GLU A 198 -11.63 23.53 2.17
C GLU A 198 -11.57 22.47 3.28
N GLY A 199 -10.71 22.68 4.26
CA GLY A 199 -10.48 21.76 5.37
C GLY A 199 -9.69 20.50 5.00
N ALA A 200 -9.27 20.33 3.76
CA ALA A 200 -8.55 19.17 3.22
C ALA A 200 -9.27 17.83 3.42
N LEU A 201 -9.90 17.57 4.57
CA LEU A 201 -10.66 16.36 4.91
C LEU A 201 -9.80 15.09 4.87
N TYR A 202 -8.78 15.04 5.73
CA TYR A 202 -7.86 13.91 5.82
C TYR A 202 -8.51 12.64 6.37
N SER A 203 -8.20 11.50 5.74
CA SER A 203 -8.57 10.17 6.23
C SER A 203 -7.42 9.20 6.06
N ALA A 204 -7.34 8.19 6.95
CA ALA A 204 -6.35 7.12 6.88
C ALA A 204 -6.98 5.77 7.21
N GLY A 205 -6.39 4.72 6.71
CA GLY A 205 -6.79 3.33 6.93
C GLY A 205 -5.70 2.37 6.51
N ASP A 206 -6.05 1.08 6.45
CA ASP A 206 -5.18 0.09 5.84
C ASP A 206 -3.80 0.04 6.49
N GLY A 207 -3.77 -0.33 7.78
CA GLY A 207 -2.53 -0.40 8.55
C GLY A 207 -1.70 -1.61 8.14
N HIS A 208 -0.43 -1.39 7.84
CA HIS A 208 0.55 -2.41 7.49
C HIS A 208 1.62 -2.50 8.56
N PHE A 209 1.91 -3.70 9.07
CA PHE A 209 3.05 -3.94 9.97
C PHE A 209 4.36 -3.94 9.18
N ALA A 210 4.36 -4.53 8.01
CA ALA A 210 5.51 -4.59 7.12
C ALA A 210 5.07 -4.93 5.69
N GLN A 211 5.84 -4.45 4.73
CA GLN A 211 5.61 -4.67 3.31
C GLN A 211 6.95 -4.65 2.56
N GLY A 212 7.13 -5.48 1.55
CA GLY A 212 8.14 -5.30 0.53
C GLY A 212 7.75 -4.17 -0.44
N ASP A 213 8.71 -3.44 -1.01
CA ASP A 213 8.41 -2.49 -2.08
C ASP A 213 7.72 -3.20 -3.24
N ALA A 214 6.47 -2.86 -3.51
CA ALA A 214 5.54 -3.34 -4.51
C ALA A 214 4.33 -4.14 -3.99
N GLU A 215 4.31 -4.62 -2.74
CA GLU A 215 3.15 -5.34 -2.20
C GLU A 215 2.62 -6.43 -3.16
N CYS A 216 3.53 -7.23 -3.67
CA CYS A 216 3.33 -7.96 -4.92
C CYS A 216 2.18 -8.99 -4.90
N CYS A 217 1.75 -9.50 -3.74
CA CYS A 217 0.60 -10.42 -3.67
C CYS A 217 -0.74 -9.73 -3.44
N ILE A 218 -0.77 -8.37 -3.37
CA ILE A 218 -1.92 -7.47 -3.12
C ILE A 218 -2.21 -7.21 -1.64
N THR A 219 -1.47 -7.78 -0.73
CA THR A 219 -1.52 -7.46 0.69
C THR A 219 -0.13 -7.44 1.29
N ALA A 220 0.05 -6.59 2.28
CA ALA A 220 1.18 -6.56 3.19
C ALA A 220 0.95 -7.53 4.38
N ILE A 221 1.56 -7.29 5.52
CA ILE A 221 1.04 -7.78 6.80
C ILE A 221 -0.02 -6.78 7.26
N GLU A 222 -1.25 -7.07 6.89
CA GLU A 222 -2.43 -6.26 7.15
C GLU A 222 -2.80 -6.27 8.63
N MET A 223 -3.11 -5.10 9.20
CA MET A 223 -3.46 -4.97 10.61
C MET A 223 -4.34 -3.75 10.89
N GLY A 224 -5.06 -3.78 11.99
CA GLY A 224 -5.53 -2.55 12.61
C GLY A 224 -4.38 -1.83 13.32
N ALA A 225 -4.47 -0.52 13.45
CA ALA A 225 -3.41 0.28 14.06
C ALA A 225 -3.98 1.43 14.90
N THR A 226 -3.11 2.05 15.72
CA THR A 226 -3.34 3.38 16.28
C THR A 226 -2.28 4.31 15.70
N ALA A 227 -2.71 5.29 14.91
CA ALA A 227 -1.83 6.26 14.25
C ALA A 227 -1.98 7.65 14.89
N SER A 228 -0.88 8.19 15.40
CA SER A 228 -0.80 9.58 15.87
C SER A 228 -0.20 10.44 14.78
N VAL A 229 -0.91 11.49 14.36
CA VAL A 229 -0.48 12.40 13.30
C VAL A 229 -0.56 13.85 13.74
N ARG A 230 0.25 14.72 13.12
CA ARG A 230 0.20 16.17 13.30
C ARG A 230 0.14 16.83 11.93
N PHE A 231 -0.68 17.88 11.83
CA PHE A 231 -0.86 18.61 10.58
C PHE A 231 -0.12 19.96 10.60
N ALA A 232 0.47 20.31 9.46
CA ALA A 232 0.95 21.67 9.21
C ALA A 232 0.46 22.16 7.83
N LEU A 233 0.24 23.46 7.70
CA LEU A 233 -0.25 24.08 6.47
C LEU A 233 0.81 25.01 5.89
N HIS A 234 1.22 24.72 4.67
CA HIS A 234 2.07 25.60 3.84
C HIS A 234 1.15 26.37 2.90
N LYS A 235 0.80 27.59 3.33
CA LYS A 235 -0.22 28.43 2.67
C LYS A 235 0.16 28.82 1.24
N GLY A 236 -0.71 28.45 0.27
CA GLY A 236 -0.54 28.75 -1.15
C GLY A 236 0.65 28.08 -1.82
N GLU A 237 1.36 27.19 -1.13
CA GLU A 237 2.63 26.65 -1.63
C GLU A 237 2.43 25.67 -2.80
N ALA A 238 1.39 24.83 -2.74
CA ALA A 238 1.08 23.92 -3.83
C ALA A 238 0.78 24.68 -5.13
N GLN A 239 0.00 25.76 -5.04
CA GLN A 239 -0.29 26.63 -6.19
C GLN A 239 0.96 27.34 -6.69
N ARG A 240 1.74 27.96 -5.80
CA ARG A 240 2.95 28.73 -6.14
C ARG A 240 4.02 27.88 -6.83
N LEU A 241 4.18 26.62 -6.39
CA LEU A 241 5.19 25.69 -6.92
C LEU A 241 4.66 24.76 -8.01
N GLY A 242 3.36 24.80 -8.33
CA GLY A 242 2.73 23.91 -9.29
C GLY A 242 2.77 22.44 -8.87
N ILE A 243 2.68 22.18 -7.55
CA ILE A 243 2.69 20.80 -7.02
C ILE A 243 1.34 20.15 -7.32
N LYS A 244 1.37 19.05 -8.07
CA LYS A 244 0.16 18.29 -8.46
C LYS A 244 0.09 16.91 -7.87
N MET A 245 1.21 16.35 -7.42
CA MET A 245 1.32 14.99 -6.88
C MET A 245 1.83 15.05 -5.44
N PRO A 246 1.42 14.10 -4.59
CA PRO A 246 1.96 13.97 -3.23
C PRO A 246 3.49 13.81 -3.23
N ARG A 247 4.10 14.22 -2.14
CA ARG A 247 5.55 14.07 -1.85
C ARG A 247 5.70 13.55 -0.44
N PHE A 248 6.80 12.92 -0.15
CA PHE A 248 7.10 12.48 1.22
C PHE A 248 8.58 12.65 1.53
N SER A 249 8.89 12.69 2.81
CA SER A 249 10.25 12.74 3.32
C SER A 249 10.37 12.03 4.66
N HIS A 250 11.59 11.61 4.99
CA HIS A 250 11.92 11.05 6.28
C HIS A 250 13.33 11.48 6.66
N SER A 251 13.48 12.23 7.77
CA SER A 251 14.78 12.80 8.18
C SER A 251 15.70 11.78 8.87
N GLY A 252 15.16 10.67 9.34
CA GLY A 252 15.90 9.64 10.07
C GLY A 252 15.33 8.25 9.81
N TYR A 253 15.32 7.85 8.54
CA TYR A 253 14.82 6.54 8.12
C TYR A 253 15.75 5.42 8.60
N PHE A 254 15.71 5.17 9.91
CA PHE A 254 16.41 4.08 10.57
C PHE A 254 15.41 2.99 10.95
N LEU A 255 14.89 2.34 9.94
CA LEU A 255 14.30 1.02 10.15
C LEU A 255 15.43 0.04 10.50
N PRO A 256 15.09 -1.15 11.05
CA PRO A 256 16.06 -2.24 11.16
C PRO A 256 16.88 -2.31 9.87
N PRO A 257 18.20 -2.58 9.94
CA PRO A 257 19.07 -2.62 8.75
C PRO A 257 18.56 -3.50 7.62
N GLU A 258 17.73 -4.48 7.96
CA GLU A 258 17.06 -5.41 7.07
C GLU A 258 16.14 -4.72 6.07
N TRP A 259 15.54 -3.56 6.47
CA TRP A 259 14.59 -2.85 5.63
C TRP A 259 15.19 -1.69 4.82
N ALA A 260 15.89 -0.81 5.52
CA ALA A 260 16.32 0.44 4.89
C ALA A 260 17.43 0.21 3.86
N ALA A 261 18.38 -0.63 4.22
CA ALA A 261 19.48 -1.07 3.37
C ALA A 261 19.99 -2.40 3.93
N PRO A 262 19.41 -3.54 3.54
CA PRO A 262 19.76 -4.82 4.11
C PRO A 262 21.28 -5.05 3.97
N ARG A 263 21.94 -5.33 5.10
CA ARG A 263 23.40 -5.60 5.12
C ARG A 263 23.70 -6.96 4.51
N ASN A 264 22.75 -7.87 4.64
CA ASN A 264 22.84 -9.23 4.13
C ASN A 264 21.60 -9.48 3.28
N PHE A 265 21.80 -9.72 2.00
CA PHE A 265 20.70 -9.96 1.07
C PHE A 265 21.13 -10.88 -0.06
N ILE A 266 20.16 -11.52 -0.66
CA ILE A 266 20.29 -12.09 -1.99
C ILE A 266 19.32 -11.37 -2.93
N ALA A 267 19.72 -11.18 -4.18
CA ALA A 267 18.86 -10.56 -5.16
C ALA A 267 18.77 -11.40 -6.43
N THR A 268 17.59 -11.41 -7.03
CA THR A 268 17.38 -11.94 -8.38
C THR A 268 17.11 -10.80 -9.33
N MET A 269 17.37 -11.02 -10.60
CA MET A 269 17.21 -10.03 -11.66
C MET A 269 16.16 -10.46 -12.66
N GLY A 270 15.50 -9.48 -13.27
CA GLY A 270 14.64 -9.65 -14.42
C GLY A 270 14.95 -8.66 -15.52
N MET A 271 14.83 -9.10 -16.73
CA MET A 271 14.89 -8.30 -17.97
C MET A 271 13.56 -8.50 -18.72
N PRO A 272 13.22 -7.62 -19.66
CA PRO A 272 11.96 -7.69 -20.41
C PRO A 272 12.02 -8.73 -21.52
N ILE A 273 12.23 -9.97 -21.16
CA ILE A 273 12.34 -11.13 -22.06
C ILE A 273 11.27 -12.15 -21.64
N ARG A 274 10.41 -12.55 -22.58
CA ARG A 274 9.39 -13.59 -22.38
C ARG A 274 10.00 -14.98 -22.32
N ASP A 275 9.26 -15.96 -21.81
CA ASP A 275 9.71 -17.37 -21.72
C ASP A 275 10.05 -17.98 -23.07
N ASP A 276 9.42 -17.52 -24.16
CA ASP A 276 9.71 -17.94 -25.54
C ASP A 276 10.93 -17.25 -26.16
N GLY A 277 11.62 -16.37 -25.41
CA GLY A 277 12.76 -15.59 -25.84
C GLY A 277 12.41 -14.28 -26.56
N THR A 278 11.13 -13.94 -26.67
CA THR A 278 10.72 -12.64 -27.24
C THR A 278 11.16 -11.49 -26.36
N GLN A 279 11.82 -10.51 -26.97
CA GLN A 279 12.34 -9.33 -26.27
C GLN A 279 11.36 -8.15 -26.40
N GLU A 280 10.97 -7.57 -25.25
CA GLU A 280 9.98 -6.49 -25.17
C GLU A 280 10.57 -5.10 -24.89
N GLY A 281 11.91 -4.97 -24.99
CA GLY A 281 12.61 -3.69 -24.92
C GLY A 281 12.50 -3.00 -23.55
N GLU A 282 11.80 -1.87 -23.50
CA GLU A 282 11.70 -0.99 -22.31
C GLU A 282 10.60 -1.40 -21.32
N ASP A 283 10.05 -2.61 -21.39
CA ASP A 283 8.96 -3.05 -20.51
C ASP A 283 9.44 -3.34 -19.08
N LEU A 284 9.44 -2.30 -18.22
CA LEU A 284 9.77 -2.42 -16.80
C LEU A 284 8.81 -3.33 -16.03
N THR A 285 7.56 -3.45 -16.47
CA THR A 285 6.59 -4.34 -15.82
C THR A 285 6.97 -5.79 -16.02
N LEU A 286 7.35 -6.17 -17.24
CA LEU A 286 7.83 -7.52 -17.55
C LEU A 286 9.15 -7.81 -16.83
N ALA A 287 10.08 -6.84 -16.80
CA ALA A 287 11.34 -6.99 -16.07
C ALA A 287 11.10 -7.22 -14.56
N ALA A 288 10.20 -6.46 -13.94
CA ALA A 288 9.82 -6.62 -12.53
C ALA A 288 9.18 -7.99 -12.27
N ARG A 289 8.27 -8.42 -13.17
CA ARG A 289 7.65 -9.75 -13.12
C ARG A 289 8.70 -10.86 -13.13
N ASN A 290 9.64 -10.80 -14.06
CA ASN A 290 10.69 -11.81 -14.20
C ASN A 290 11.63 -11.85 -12.98
N ALA A 291 12.01 -10.68 -12.42
CA ALA A 291 12.77 -10.62 -11.19
C ALA A 291 12.06 -11.33 -10.03
N LEU A 292 10.75 -11.09 -9.90
CA LEU A 292 9.94 -11.69 -8.83
C LEU A 292 9.74 -13.19 -9.02
N VAL A 293 9.48 -13.65 -10.24
CA VAL A 293 9.35 -15.09 -10.55
C VAL A 293 10.66 -15.83 -10.23
N ASN A 294 11.81 -15.23 -10.57
CA ASN A 294 13.12 -15.77 -10.22
C ASN A 294 13.35 -15.81 -8.70
N MET A 295 12.86 -14.81 -7.95
CA MET A 295 12.94 -14.82 -6.48
C MET A 295 12.07 -15.92 -5.87
N ILE A 296 10.88 -16.12 -6.39
CA ILE A 296 10.00 -17.23 -5.97
C ILE A 296 10.67 -18.58 -6.23
N ALA A 297 11.28 -18.77 -7.40
CA ALA A 297 12.02 -19.98 -7.71
C ALA A 297 13.19 -20.22 -6.73
N LEU A 298 13.97 -19.19 -6.42
CA LEU A 298 15.04 -19.24 -5.43
C LEU A 298 14.53 -19.64 -4.03
N LEU A 299 13.40 -19.11 -3.61
CA LEU A 299 12.78 -19.46 -2.33
C LEU A 299 12.28 -20.90 -2.33
N GLN A 300 11.75 -21.39 -3.46
CA GLN A 300 11.38 -22.80 -3.61
C GLN A 300 12.58 -23.76 -3.52
N GLU A 301 13.74 -23.38 -4.07
CA GLU A 301 15.01 -24.12 -3.90
C GLU A 301 15.42 -24.23 -2.42
N ARG A 302 15.02 -23.26 -1.60
CA ARG A 302 15.24 -23.26 -0.14
C ARG A 302 14.16 -24.01 0.66
N GLY A 303 13.21 -24.65 -0.02
CA GLY A 303 12.20 -25.51 0.59
C GLY A 303 10.86 -24.84 0.88
N TRP A 304 10.66 -23.57 0.50
CA TRP A 304 9.36 -22.91 0.63
C TRP A 304 8.38 -23.40 -0.46
N THR A 305 7.10 -23.49 -0.14
CA THR A 305 6.11 -23.69 -1.19
C THR A 305 6.03 -22.44 -2.07
N ARG A 306 5.46 -22.57 -3.23
CA ARG A 306 5.30 -21.45 -4.17
C ARG A 306 4.48 -20.30 -3.55
N GLU A 307 3.41 -20.65 -2.84
CA GLU A 307 2.53 -19.73 -2.16
C GLU A 307 3.23 -19.03 -0.99
N GLN A 308 3.96 -19.78 -0.16
CA GLN A 308 4.78 -19.22 0.92
C GLN A 308 5.84 -18.28 0.38
N ALA A 309 6.50 -18.63 -0.71
CA ALA A 309 7.49 -17.79 -1.37
C ALA A 309 6.87 -16.47 -1.86
N TYR A 310 5.67 -16.51 -2.41
CA TYR A 310 4.97 -15.31 -2.87
C TYR A 310 4.54 -14.41 -1.70
N ILE A 311 4.10 -14.97 -0.59
CA ILE A 311 3.84 -14.22 0.65
C ILE A 311 5.13 -13.54 1.16
N ILE A 312 6.24 -14.29 1.26
CA ILE A 312 7.54 -13.74 1.69
C ILE A 312 7.95 -12.59 0.76
N CYS A 313 7.77 -12.74 -0.54
CA CYS A 313 8.04 -11.67 -1.48
C CYS A 313 7.20 -10.42 -1.20
N SER A 314 5.90 -10.57 -0.91
CA SER A 314 5.01 -9.45 -0.67
C SER A 314 5.35 -8.66 0.60
N VAL A 315 5.77 -9.35 1.65
CA VAL A 315 6.03 -8.71 2.96
C VAL A 315 7.47 -8.26 3.17
N ALA A 316 8.43 -8.73 2.36
CA ALA A 316 9.86 -8.49 2.63
C ALA A 316 10.74 -8.21 1.41
N VAL A 317 10.35 -8.56 0.18
CA VAL A 317 11.19 -8.36 -1.01
C VAL A 317 10.95 -6.99 -1.63
N ASP A 318 12.04 -6.27 -1.88
CA ASP A 318 11.99 -4.97 -2.54
C ASP A 318 12.24 -5.11 -4.04
N LEU A 319 11.29 -4.66 -4.86
CA LEU A 319 11.51 -4.47 -6.30
C LEU A 319 12.14 -3.11 -6.57
N ARG A 320 13.32 -3.10 -7.17
CA ARG A 320 14.09 -1.87 -7.47
C ARG A 320 14.44 -1.81 -8.96
N ILE A 321 14.19 -0.66 -9.57
CA ILE A 321 14.69 -0.40 -10.92
C ILE A 321 16.20 -0.21 -10.82
N SER A 322 16.97 -1.17 -11.35
CA SER A 322 18.43 -1.13 -11.33
C SER A 322 18.99 -0.37 -12.51
N ASN A 323 18.34 -0.47 -13.68
CA ASN A 323 18.72 0.21 -14.90
C ASN A 323 17.48 0.43 -15.79
N ALA A 324 17.28 1.66 -16.24
CA ALA A 324 16.18 2.04 -17.12
C ALA A 324 16.65 2.67 -18.46
N VAL A 325 17.96 2.60 -18.77
CA VAL A 325 18.54 3.34 -19.90
C VAL A 325 19.37 2.47 -20.86
N ASP A 326 19.79 1.27 -20.48
CA ASP A 326 20.68 0.43 -21.28
C ASP A 326 19.86 -0.47 -22.23
N LEU A 327 19.31 0.16 -23.23
CA LEU A 327 18.49 -0.50 -24.26
C LEU A 327 19.27 -1.57 -25.04
N PRO A 328 18.60 -2.66 -25.43
CA PRO A 328 17.17 -2.90 -25.32
C PRO A 328 16.73 -3.52 -23.97
N ASN A 329 17.62 -3.79 -23.03
CA ASN A 329 17.31 -4.46 -21.79
C ASN A 329 17.38 -3.54 -20.58
N VAL A 330 16.22 -3.08 -20.10
CA VAL A 330 16.10 -2.53 -18.76
C VAL A 330 16.17 -3.64 -17.70
N THR A 331 16.57 -3.32 -16.48
CA THR A 331 16.78 -4.32 -15.42
C THR A 331 16.07 -3.92 -14.15
N VAL A 332 15.30 -4.86 -13.59
CA VAL A 332 14.71 -4.79 -12.26
C VAL A 332 15.35 -5.86 -11.38
N SER A 333 15.61 -5.54 -10.12
CA SER A 333 16.13 -6.48 -9.12
C SER A 333 15.14 -6.65 -7.99
N ALA A 334 14.94 -7.89 -7.55
CA ALA A 334 14.17 -8.26 -6.38
C ALA A 334 15.15 -8.58 -5.23
N PHE A 335 15.16 -7.75 -4.20
CA PHE A 335 16.07 -7.86 -3.05
C PHE A 335 15.37 -8.56 -1.90
N LEU A 336 15.90 -9.69 -1.45
CA LEU A 336 15.43 -10.43 -0.28
C LEU A 336 16.40 -10.22 0.88
N PRO A 337 15.98 -9.60 2.00
CA PRO A 337 16.80 -9.55 3.21
C PRO A 337 17.01 -10.95 3.80
N GLU A 338 18.24 -11.39 3.93
CA GLU A 338 18.57 -12.70 4.52
C GLU A 338 18.32 -12.73 6.04
N ASP A 339 18.39 -11.58 6.69
CA ASP A 339 18.24 -11.45 8.15
C ASP A 339 16.81 -11.72 8.65
N ILE A 340 15.83 -11.88 7.76
CA ILE A 340 14.47 -12.30 8.13
C ILE A 340 14.39 -13.80 8.48
N PHE A 341 15.37 -14.60 8.07
CA PHE A 341 15.42 -16.03 8.35
C PHE A 341 16.18 -16.31 9.65
N GLN A 342 15.56 -17.05 10.53
CA GLN A 342 16.22 -17.58 11.75
C GLN A 342 16.89 -18.90 11.37
N GLY A 343 18.21 -18.96 11.52
CA GLY A 343 19.01 -20.14 11.32
C GLY A 343 18.79 -21.26 12.34
#